data_02c7db1a48968161003737522bec4c08
#
_entry.id   02c7db1a48968161003737522bec4c08
#
_cell.length_a   1.000
_cell.length_b   1.000
_cell.length_c   1.000
_cell.angle_alpha   90.00
_cell.angle_beta   90.00
_cell.angle_gamma   90.00
#
_symmetry.space_group_name_H-M   'P 1'
#
loop_
_entity.id
_entity.type
_entity.pdbx_description
1 polymer ?
#
loop_
_entity_poly.entity_id
_entity_poly.type
_entity_poly.pdbx_seq_one_letter_code
_entity_poly.pdbx_strand_id
1 'polypeptide(L)'
;RYTKPYNPYEVALLFCLERALAVLCARGERGKRVHVIFESRGRQEDAELELEFRRICDHGSSWGYRRAEFRQMELAHLFVDKRSNSTGLQLADLVARPLALRHLRPGQPNRALQALDGKVLNFKVFP
;
A
#
# COMPACT_ATOMS: atom_id res chain seq x y z
N ARG A 1 -15.26 26.55 3.44
CA ARG A 1 -14.13 26.32 2.54
C ARG A 1 -14.16 24.85 2.14
N TYR A 2 -14.65 24.56 0.96
CA TYR A 2 -14.68 23.18 0.43
C TYR A 2 -13.24 22.75 0.18
N THR A 3 -12.72 21.90 1.04
CA THR A 3 -11.49 21.15 0.78
C THR A 3 -11.84 20.02 -0.17
N LYS A 4 -11.14 19.93 -1.30
CA LYS A 4 -11.29 18.83 -2.25
C LYS A 4 -11.12 17.51 -1.49
N PRO A 5 -12.08 16.58 -1.54
CA PRO A 5 -11.93 15.32 -0.84
C PRO A 5 -10.70 14.58 -1.35
N TYR A 6 -9.97 13.95 -0.43
CA TYR A 6 -8.79 13.18 -0.79
C TYR A 6 -9.17 11.96 -1.64
N ASN A 7 -8.33 11.68 -2.61
CA ASN A 7 -8.48 10.47 -3.40
C ASN A 7 -8.20 9.24 -2.50
N PRO A 8 -9.13 8.31 -2.32
CA PRO A 8 -8.94 7.14 -1.46
C PRO A 8 -7.72 6.30 -1.86
N TYR A 9 -7.37 6.26 -3.14
CA TYR A 9 -6.21 5.53 -3.64
C TYR A 9 -4.89 6.17 -3.18
N GLU A 10 -4.81 7.50 -3.15
CA GLU A 10 -3.64 8.22 -2.66
C GLU A 10 -3.41 7.95 -1.17
N VAL A 11 -4.49 7.99 -0.39
CA VAL A 11 -4.44 7.69 1.06
C VAL A 11 -4.03 6.23 1.30
N ALA A 12 -4.61 5.29 0.55
CA ALA A 12 -4.29 3.88 0.65
C ALA A 12 -2.82 3.61 0.29
N LEU A 13 -2.33 4.21 -0.80
CA LEU A 13 -0.94 4.11 -1.22
C LEU A 13 0.01 4.60 -0.13
N LEU A 14 -0.24 5.79 0.40
CA LEU A 14 0.57 6.35 1.49
C LEU A 14 0.62 5.40 2.69
N PHE A 15 -0.51 4.88 3.14
CA PHE A 15 -0.57 3.99 4.30
C PHE A 15 0.13 2.66 4.06
N CYS A 16 0.01 2.09 2.86
CA CYS A 16 0.74 0.89 2.48
C CYS A 16 2.25 1.12 2.50
N LEU A 17 2.73 2.23 1.92
CA LEU A 17 4.14 2.57 1.91
C LEU A 17 4.69 2.84 3.31
N GLU A 18 3.95 3.56 4.18
CA GLU A 18 4.33 3.76 5.58
C GLU A 18 4.48 2.44 6.34
N ARG A 19 3.55 1.50 6.14
CA ARG A 19 3.61 0.19 6.82
C ARG A 19 4.74 -0.68 6.30
N ALA A 20 4.93 -0.70 4.98
CA ALA A 20 6.05 -1.40 4.36
C ALA A 20 7.40 -0.86 4.86
N LEU A 21 7.57 0.47 4.88
CA LEU A 21 8.77 1.13 5.40
C LEU A 21 9.03 0.75 6.86
N ALA A 22 8.02 0.81 7.71
CA ALA A 22 8.15 0.46 9.13
C ALA A 22 8.62 -0.99 9.33
N VAL A 23 8.05 -1.93 8.59
CA VAL A 23 8.43 -3.36 8.67
C VAL A 23 9.84 -3.58 8.16
N LEU A 24 10.21 -2.99 7.02
CA LEU A 24 11.53 -3.14 6.42
C LEU A 24 12.62 -2.52 7.29
N CYS A 25 12.39 -1.33 7.84
CA CYS A 25 13.32 -0.70 8.77
C CYS A 25 13.51 -1.51 10.06
N ALA A 26 12.44 -2.08 10.62
CA ALA A 26 12.52 -2.94 11.79
C ALA A 26 13.30 -4.24 11.54
N ARG A 27 13.35 -4.69 10.29
CA ARG A 27 14.15 -5.85 9.84
C ARG A 27 15.59 -5.53 9.44
N GLY A 28 16.01 -4.26 9.57
CA GLY A 28 17.36 -3.85 9.21
C GLY A 28 17.61 -3.71 7.71
N GLU A 29 16.56 -3.61 6.90
CA GLU A 29 16.64 -3.56 5.43
C GLU A 29 16.88 -2.14 4.87
N ARG A 30 17.34 -1.19 5.70
CA ARG A 30 17.59 0.20 5.29
C ARG A 30 18.62 0.28 4.16
N GLY A 31 18.38 1.21 3.24
CA GLY A 31 19.25 1.43 2.07
C GLY A 31 19.04 0.43 0.94
N LYS A 32 18.19 -0.58 1.13
CA LYS A 32 17.91 -1.55 0.06
C LYS A 32 16.92 -0.99 -0.95
N ARG A 33 17.03 -1.48 -2.18
CA ARG A 33 16.07 -1.22 -3.24
C ARG A 33 14.80 -2.05 -3.03
N VAL A 34 13.66 -1.38 -3.05
CA VAL A 34 12.34 -2.00 -2.87
C VAL A 34 11.47 -1.67 -4.07
N HIS A 35 11.02 -2.69 -4.78
CA HIS A 35 10.12 -2.54 -5.91
C HIS A 35 8.67 -2.60 -5.45
N VAL A 36 7.92 -1.54 -5.72
CA VAL A 36 6.47 -1.46 -5.50
C VAL A 36 5.80 -1.74 -6.83
N ILE A 37 5.09 -2.87 -6.91
CA ILE A 37 4.50 -3.35 -8.17
C ILE A 37 3.01 -3.05 -8.15
N PHE A 38 2.55 -2.36 -9.18
CA PHE A 38 1.14 -2.02 -9.40
C PHE A 38 0.58 -2.80 -10.58
N GLU A 39 -0.68 -3.23 -10.47
CA GLU A 39 -1.43 -3.68 -11.64
C GLU A 39 -1.80 -2.45 -12.48
N SER A 40 -1.45 -2.47 -13.76
CA SER A 40 -1.80 -1.40 -14.70
C SER A 40 -3.31 -1.34 -14.91
N ARG A 41 -3.87 -0.15 -14.85
CA ARG A 41 -5.29 0.15 -15.05
C ARG A 41 -5.56 0.95 -16.33
N GLY A 42 -4.51 1.40 -16.97
CA GLY A 42 -4.55 2.22 -18.15
C GLY A 42 -3.65 3.45 -18.01
N ARG A 43 -3.31 4.04 -19.15
CA ARG A 43 -2.28 5.08 -19.23
C ARG A 43 -2.53 6.27 -18.29
N GLN A 44 -3.79 6.70 -18.16
CA GLN A 44 -4.12 7.87 -17.35
C GLN A 44 -4.02 7.56 -15.86
N GLU A 45 -4.66 6.49 -15.41
CA GLU A 45 -4.65 6.10 -13.99
C GLU A 45 -3.24 5.72 -13.53
N ASP A 46 -2.47 5.05 -14.38
CA ASP A 46 -1.08 4.70 -14.09
C ASP A 46 -0.21 5.96 -13.93
N ALA A 47 -0.40 6.97 -14.79
CA ALA A 47 0.32 8.24 -14.69
C ALA A 47 -0.04 9.03 -13.41
N GLU A 48 -1.32 9.06 -13.03
CA GLU A 48 -1.79 9.70 -11.79
C GLU A 48 -1.20 9.00 -10.56
N LEU A 49 -1.20 7.66 -10.55
CA LEU A 49 -0.64 6.88 -9.46
C LEU A 49 0.88 7.01 -9.36
N GLU A 50 1.58 7.05 -10.50
CA GLU A 50 3.02 7.31 -10.56
C GLU A 50 3.38 8.68 -9.98
N LEU A 51 2.64 9.71 -10.36
CA LEU A 51 2.84 11.06 -9.85
C LEU A 51 2.69 11.12 -8.33
N GLU A 52 1.65 10.48 -7.80
CA GLU A 52 1.41 10.42 -6.37
C GLU A 52 2.49 9.60 -5.64
N PHE A 53 2.91 8.47 -6.20
CA PHE A 53 4.00 7.68 -5.66
C PHE A 53 5.29 8.50 -5.53
N ARG A 54 5.67 9.23 -6.60
CA ARG A 54 6.84 10.12 -6.58
C ARG A 54 6.69 11.22 -5.54
N ARG A 55 5.51 11.86 -5.47
CA ARG A 55 5.23 12.90 -4.48
C ARG A 55 5.42 12.38 -3.04
N ILE A 56 4.91 11.20 -2.74
CA ILE A 56 5.07 10.57 -1.42
C ILE A 56 6.54 10.27 -1.12
N CYS A 57 7.27 9.69 -2.08
CA CYS A 57 8.66 9.33 -1.89
C CYS A 57 9.57 10.55 -1.69
N ASP A 58 9.31 11.65 -2.40
CA ASP A 58 10.15 12.86 -2.37
C ASP A 58 9.86 13.76 -1.17
N HIS A 59 8.58 13.94 -0.82
CA HIS A 59 8.16 14.90 0.19
C HIS A 59 7.79 14.28 1.54
N GLY A 60 7.70 12.95 1.59
CA GLY A 60 7.19 12.24 2.76
C GLY A 60 5.69 12.47 2.96
N SER A 61 5.15 11.95 4.06
CA SER A 61 3.74 12.14 4.40
C SER A 61 3.57 13.44 5.19
N SER A 62 2.74 14.33 4.69
CA SER A 62 2.24 15.48 5.45
C SER A 62 1.09 15.10 6.41
N TRP A 63 0.72 13.84 6.43
CA TRP A 63 -0.39 13.29 7.17
C TRP A 63 0.07 12.57 8.44
N GLY A 64 -0.39 13.05 9.58
CA GLY A 64 -0.16 12.40 10.85
C GLY A 64 1.03 12.95 11.64
N TYR A 65 1.15 12.46 12.87
CA TYR A 65 2.13 12.93 13.88
C TYR A 65 3.57 12.52 13.59
N ARG A 66 3.83 11.66 12.60
CA ARG A 66 5.17 11.19 12.26
C ARG A 66 5.39 11.31 10.75
N ARG A 67 6.42 12.05 10.37
CA ARG A 67 6.92 12.03 9.00
C ARG A 67 7.57 10.67 8.74
N ALA A 68 7.06 9.95 7.76
CA ALA A 68 7.75 8.78 7.24
C ALA A 68 8.89 9.25 6.34
N GLU A 69 10.12 8.89 6.69
CA GLU A 69 11.30 9.20 5.88
C GLU A 69 11.51 8.12 4.83
N PHE A 70 10.81 8.23 3.70
CA PHE A 70 10.89 7.25 2.62
C PHE A 70 12.29 7.13 2.00
N ARG A 71 13.15 8.12 2.18
CA ARG A 71 14.55 8.09 1.76
C ARG A 71 15.42 7.05 2.46
N GLN A 72 14.89 6.40 3.51
CA GLN A 72 15.56 5.27 4.16
C GLN A 72 15.59 4.01 3.28
N MET A 73 14.82 3.98 2.20
CA MET A 73 14.79 2.93 1.19
C MET A 73 14.96 3.54 -0.20
N GLU A 74 15.50 2.78 -1.13
CA GLU A 74 15.45 3.12 -2.55
C GLU A 74 14.16 2.56 -3.14
N LEU A 75 13.07 3.37 -3.10
CA LEU A 75 11.77 2.95 -3.61
C LEU A 75 11.70 3.12 -5.14
N ALA A 76 11.39 2.06 -5.84
CA ALA A 76 11.13 2.04 -7.27
C ALA A 76 9.73 1.49 -7.54
N HIS A 77 9.06 1.98 -8.58
CA HIS A 77 7.74 1.50 -8.97
C HIS A 77 7.80 0.78 -10.32
N LEU A 78 6.86 -0.12 -10.53
CA LEU A 78 6.68 -0.86 -11.77
C LEU A 78 5.19 -1.11 -12.00
N PHE A 79 4.70 -0.81 -13.20
CA PHE A 79 3.36 -1.20 -13.64
C PHE A 79 3.43 -2.49 -14.45
N VAL A 80 2.57 -3.43 -14.12
CA VAL A 80 2.51 -4.74 -14.74
C VAL A 80 1.11 -4.99 -15.28
N ASP A 81 1.01 -5.40 -16.54
CA ASP A 81 -0.26 -5.73 -17.19
C ASP A 81 -0.92 -6.92 -16.46
N LYS A 82 -2.23 -6.86 -16.30
CA LYS A 82 -3.03 -7.92 -15.67
C LYS A 82 -2.81 -9.29 -16.32
N ARG A 83 -2.58 -9.32 -17.64
CA ARG A 83 -2.33 -10.55 -18.38
C ARG A 83 -0.99 -11.20 -18.08
N SER A 84 -0.06 -10.49 -17.44
CA SER A 84 1.22 -11.06 -17.01
C SER A 84 1.09 -12.10 -15.90
N ASN A 85 -0.10 -12.19 -15.27
CA ASN A 85 -0.44 -13.18 -14.26
C ASN A 85 0.57 -13.21 -13.09
N SER A 86 0.99 -12.05 -12.61
CA SER A 86 1.98 -11.93 -11.54
C SER A 86 1.48 -12.56 -10.23
N THR A 87 2.18 -13.56 -9.74
CA THR A 87 1.86 -14.24 -8.48
C THR A 87 1.78 -13.27 -7.29
N GLY A 88 2.65 -12.27 -7.23
CA GLY A 88 2.64 -11.26 -6.17
C GLY A 88 1.36 -10.43 -6.18
N LEU A 89 0.89 -10.00 -7.34
CA LEU A 89 -0.37 -9.26 -7.47
C LEU A 89 -1.58 -10.13 -7.14
N GLN A 90 -1.58 -11.41 -7.56
CA GLN A 90 -2.64 -12.34 -7.17
C GLN A 90 -2.71 -12.56 -5.66
N LEU A 91 -1.55 -12.69 -5.01
CA LEU A 91 -1.51 -12.79 -3.54
C LEU A 91 -2.03 -11.52 -2.87
N ALA A 92 -1.69 -10.35 -3.40
CA ALA A 92 -2.20 -9.07 -2.88
C ALA A 92 -3.74 -9.02 -2.95
N ASP A 93 -4.33 -9.42 -4.07
CA ASP A 93 -5.79 -9.49 -4.24
C ASP A 93 -6.44 -10.48 -3.27
N LEU A 94 -5.85 -11.65 -3.11
CA LEU A 94 -6.37 -12.67 -2.18
C LEU A 94 -6.34 -12.21 -0.72
N VAL A 95 -5.40 -11.35 -0.36
CA VAL A 95 -5.24 -10.82 1.01
C VAL A 95 -6.11 -9.59 1.24
N ALA A 96 -6.28 -8.73 0.24
CA ALA A 96 -6.95 -7.45 0.38
C ALA A 96 -8.42 -7.59 0.83
N ARG A 97 -9.18 -8.49 0.19
CA ARG A 97 -10.61 -8.69 0.50
C ARG A 97 -10.87 -9.20 1.92
N PRO A 98 -10.22 -10.26 2.41
CA PRO A 98 -10.39 -10.73 3.79
C PRO A 98 -10.08 -9.66 4.84
N LEU A 99 -9.02 -8.87 4.63
CA LEU A 99 -8.66 -7.79 5.53
C LEU A 99 -9.71 -6.66 5.52
N ALA A 100 -10.22 -6.28 4.36
CA ALA A 100 -11.28 -5.29 4.25
C ALA A 100 -12.57 -5.76 4.95
N LEU A 101 -12.99 -7.01 4.71
CA LEU A 101 -14.21 -7.57 5.33
C LEU A 101 -14.11 -7.65 6.85
N ARG A 102 -12.93 -7.84 7.42
CA ARG A 102 -12.73 -7.80 8.87
C ARG A 102 -13.25 -6.51 9.50
N HIS A 103 -13.08 -5.39 8.81
CA HIS A 103 -13.48 -4.05 9.29
C HIS A 103 -14.90 -3.67 8.84
N LEU A 104 -15.27 -4.02 7.61
CA LEU A 104 -16.56 -3.65 7.05
C LEU A 104 -17.70 -4.53 7.57
N ARG A 105 -17.43 -5.78 7.92
CA ARG A 105 -18.43 -6.78 8.36
C ARG A 105 -17.85 -7.67 9.46
N PRO A 106 -17.59 -7.15 10.66
CA PRO A 106 -16.88 -7.89 11.72
C PRO A 106 -17.63 -9.13 12.21
N GLY A 107 -18.97 -9.17 12.08
CA GLY A 107 -19.79 -10.32 12.46
C GLY A 107 -19.93 -11.42 11.40
N GLN A 108 -19.37 -11.21 10.19
CA GLN A 108 -19.48 -12.19 9.12
C GLN A 108 -18.34 -13.22 9.20
N PRO A 109 -18.63 -14.54 9.08
CA PRO A 109 -17.60 -15.57 9.01
C PRO A 109 -16.61 -15.28 7.87
N ASN A 110 -15.32 -15.27 8.19
CA ASN A 110 -14.25 -14.93 7.25
C ASN A 110 -13.12 -15.98 7.32
N ARG A 111 -13.34 -17.13 6.66
CA ARG A 111 -12.38 -18.24 6.65
C ARG A 111 -11.03 -17.86 6.05
N ALA A 112 -11.04 -16.99 5.03
CA ALA A 112 -9.80 -16.53 4.41
C ALA A 112 -8.97 -15.67 5.38
N LEU A 113 -9.60 -14.93 6.29
CA LEU A 113 -8.90 -14.20 7.34
C LEU A 113 -8.18 -15.13 8.32
N GLN A 114 -8.77 -16.28 8.65
CA GLN A 114 -8.13 -17.29 9.51
C GLN A 114 -6.82 -17.80 8.91
N ALA A 115 -6.76 -17.95 7.57
CA ALA A 115 -5.53 -18.33 6.87
C ALA A 115 -4.43 -17.27 6.94
N LEU A 116 -4.79 -16.02 7.23
CA LEU A 116 -3.87 -14.89 7.39
C LEU A 116 -3.43 -14.66 8.83
N ASP A 117 -3.97 -15.43 9.77
CA ASP A 117 -3.65 -15.27 11.19
C ASP A 117 -2.14 -15.45 11.44
N GLY A 118 -1.57 -14.57 12.25
CA GLY A 118 -0.13 -14.52 12.50
C GLY A 118 0.74 -14.06 11.33
N LYS A 119 0.17 -13.82 10.13
CA LYS A 119 0.94 -13.40 8.94
C LYS A 119 0.85 -11.90 8.69
N VAL A 120 -0.14 -11.22 9.25
CA VAL A 120 -0.29 -9.77 9.15
C VAL A 120 0.57 -9.10 10.20
N LEU A 121 1.70 -8.54 9.79
CA LEU A 121 2.67 -7.93 10.69
C LEU A 121 2.26 -6.53 11.14
N ASN A 122 1.59 -5.79 10.29
CA ASN A 122 1.20 -4.41 10.56
C ASN A 122 0.00 -4.00 9.68
N PHE A 123 -0.87 -3.15 10.22
CA PHE A 123 -1.97 -2.58 9.45
C PHE A 123 -2.35 -1.20 9.98
N LYS A 124 -3.02 -0.41 9.15
CA LYS A 124 -3.56 0.90 9.51
C LYS A 124 -4.97 1.01 8.94
N VAL A 125 -5.88 1.46 9.78
CA VAL A 125 -7.27 1.73 9.38
C VAL A 125 -7.46 3.23 9.35
N PHE A 126 -8.10 3.71 8.30
CA PHE A 126 -8.53 5.10 8.21
C PHE A 126 -9.86 5.25 8.93
N PRO A 127 -10.02 6.28 9.79
CA PRO A 127 -11.26 6.56 10.51
C PRO A 127 -12.40 7.00 9.58
#